data_77fd7c1dfb8e654053f4b320014f48d4
#
_entry.id   77fd7c1dfb8e654053f4b320014f48d4
#
_cell.length_a   1.000
_cell.length_b   1.000
_cell.length_c   1.000
_cell.angle_alpha   90.00
_cell.angle_beta   90.00
_cell.angle_gamma   90.00
#
_symmetry.space_group_name_H-M   'P 1'
#
loop_
_entity.id
_entity.type
_entity.pdbx_description
1 polymer ?
#
loop_
_entity_poly.entity_id
_entity_poly.type
_entity_poly.pdbx_seq_one_letter_code
_entity_poly.pdbx_strand_id
1 'polypeptide(L)'
;SVESTKVIKDILNIIKYYFSIELDEEDLNYDRLLTHLKYFAKRIINNNQYVSNDSSFLTVISTTYPEAYGCAMKIGEYILKNNDYKVNDDELVYLTMHIQRVMSVAREKMKIHK
;
A
#
# COMPACT_ATOMS: atom_id res chain seq x y z
N SER A 1 -13.34 0.72 -12.83
CA SER A 1 -14.42 -0.27 -12.70
C SER A 1 -14.86 -0.41 -11.24
N VAL A 2 -15.98 -1.04 -11.02
CA VAL A 2 -16.49 -1.32 -9.67
C VAL A 2 -15.51 -2.19 -8.90
N GLU A 3 -14.93 -3.18 -9.56
CA GLU A 3 -13.95 -4.08 -8.95
C GLU A 3 -12.67 -3.34 -8.56
N SER A 4 -12.18 -2.44 -9.41
CA SER A 4 -11.00 -1.63 -9.10
C SER A 4 -11.26 -0.73 -7.89
N THR A 5 -12.42 -0.10 -7.84
CA THR A 5 -12.82 0.77 -6.72
C THR A 5 -12.87 -0.02 -5.41
N LYS A 6 -13.38 -1.24 -5.44
CA LYS A 6 -13.43 -2.11 -4.26
C LYS A 6 -12.02 -2.46 -3.77
N VAL A 7 -11.13 -2.83 -4.68
CA VAL A 7 -9.74 -3.16 -4.32
C VAL A 7 -9.07 -1.97 -3.66
N ILE A 8 -9.19 -0.79 -4.24
CA ILE A 8 -8.59 0.45 -3.69
C ILE A 8 -9.16 0.74 -2.30
N LYS A 9 -10.47 0.69 -2.14
CA LYS A 9 -11.14 0.94 -0.86
C LYS A 9 -10.68 -0.06 0.21
N ASP A 10 -10.59 -1.33 -0.14
CA ASP A 10 -10.16 -2.37 0.80
C ASP A 10 -8.71 -2.16 1.24
N ILE A 11 -7.82 -1.79 0.31
CA ILE A 11 -6.42 -1.49 0.64
C ILE A 11 -6.33 -0.28 1.59
N LEU A 12 -7.05 0.79 1.29
CA LEU A 12 -7.05 1.98 2.15
C LEU A 12 -7.57 1.65 3.55
N ASN A 13 -8.58 0.80 3.66
CA ASN A 13 -9.10 0.36 4.95
C ASN A 13 -8.08 -0.48 5.71
N ILE A 14 -7.36 -1.38 5.03
CA ILE A 14 -6.29 -2.16 5.67
C ILE A 14 -5.25 -1.23 6.28
N ILE A 15 -4.83 -0.19 5.56
CA ILE A 15 -3.84 0.78 6.05
C ILE A 15 -4.37 1.49 7.30
N LYS A 16 -5.61 2.01 7.24
CA LYS A 16 -6.23 2.72 8.36
C LYS A 16 -6.30 1.86 9.61
N TYR A 17 -6.75 0.62 9.47
CA TYR A 17 -6.90 -0.29 10.60
C TYR A 17 -5.56 -0.80 11.13
N TYR A 18 -4.61 -1.07 10.24
CA TYR A 18 -3.29 -1.57 10.65
C TYR A 18 -2.59 -0.59 11.58
N PHE A 19 -2.68 0.70 11.29
CA PHE A 19 -2.01 1.75 12.07
C PHE A 19 -2.93 2.48 13.05
N SER A 20 -4.23 2.21 13.02
CA SER A 20 -5.24 2.96 13.79
C SER A 20 -5.14 4.46 13.52
N ILE A 21 -5.15 4.82 12.24
CA ILE A 21 -5.01 6.22 11.78
C ILE A 21 -6.15 6.59 10.85
N GLU A 22 -6.35 7.91 10.72
CA GLU A 22 -7.13 8.49 9.62
C GLU A 22 -6.15 9.06 8.60
N LEU A 23 -6.45 8.84 7.32
CA LEU A 23 -5.61 9.36 6.24
C LEU A 23 -6.00 10.80 5.93
N ASP A 24 -5.00 11.66 5.75
CA ASP A 24 -5.19 13.05 5.36
C ASP A 24 -5.38 13.16 3.85
N GLU A 25 -6.62 13.30 3.40
CA GLU A 25 -6.93 13.36 1.97
C GLU A 25 -6.47 14.66 1.30
N GLU A 26 -6.06 15.67 2.09
CA GLU A 26 -5.49 16.92 1.58
C GLU A 26 -3.97 16.80 1.38
N ASP A 27 -3.35 15.73 1.85
CA ASP A 27 -1.91 15.51 1.72
C ASP A 27 -1.56 15.03 0.32
N LEU A 28 -0.50 15.60 -0.26
CA LEU A 28 0.03 15.19 -1.56
C LEU A 28 0.44 13.72 -1.57
N ASN A 29 0.95 13.21 -0.46
CA ASN A 29 1.32 11.80 -0.35
C ASN A 29 0.11 10.87 -0.45
N TYR A 30 -1.06 11.32 0.03
CA TYR A 30 -2.31 10.58 -0.17
C TYR A 30 -2.67 10.50 -1.66
N ASP A 31 -2.57 11.61 -2.38
CA ASP A 31 -2.83 11.63 -3.83
C ASP A 31 -1.89 10.69 -4.59
N ARG A 32 -0.62 10.66 -4.20
CA ARG A 32 0.38 9.77 -4.81
C ARG A 32 0.07 8.31 -4.52
N LEU A 33 -0.32 7.99 -3.28
CA LEU A 33 -0.75 6.65 -2.92
C LEU A 33 -1.97 6.24 -3.75
N LEU A 34 -2.98 7.11 -3.83
CA LEU A 34 -4.20 6.83 -4.58
C LEU A 34 -3.91 6.57 -6.07
N THR A 35 -3.05 7.38 -6.68
CA THR A 35 -2.62 7.18 -8.08
C THR A 35 -1.94 5.82 -8.24
N HIS A 36 -1.03 5.48 -7.35
CA HIS A 36 -0.36 4.17 -7.37
C HIS A 36 -1.38 3.03 -7.25
N LEU A 37 -2.34 3.17 -6.32
CA LEU A 37 -3.36 2.13 -6.10
C LEU A 37 -4.27 1.95 -7.31
N LYS A 38 -4.54 3.00 -8.07
CA LYS A 38 -5.34 2.89 -9.31
C LYS A 38 -4.63 2.01 -10.35
N TYR A 39 -3.34 2.21 -10.56
CA TYR A 39 -2.55 1.38 -11.47
C TYR A 39 -2.39 -0.05 -10.93
N PHE A 40 -2.17 -0.18 -9.65
CA PHE A 40 -2.04 -1.47 -8.99
C PHE A 40 -3.34 -2.29 -9.10
N ALA A 41 -4.48 -1.67 -8.81
CA ALA A 41 -5.79 -2.32 -8.94
C ALA A 41 -6.05 -2.79 -10.37
N LYS A 42 -5.64 -2.00 -11.35
CA LYS A 42 -5.78 -2.37 -12.77
C LYS A 42 -4.97 -3.63 -13.10
N ARG A 43 -3.73 -3.72 -12.61
CA ARG A 43 -2.91 -4.94 -12.79
C ARG A 43 -3.56 -6.15 -12.13
N ILE A 44 -4.09 -5.98 -10.92
CA ILE A 44 -4.74 -7.06 -10.17
C ILE A 44 -5.95 -7.59 -10.94
N ILE A 45 -6.83 -6.71 -11.38
CA ILE A 45 -8.09 -7.08 -12.05
C ILE A 45 -7.81 -7.74 -13.41
N ASN A 46 -6.83 -7.25 -14.14
CA ASN A 46 -6.45 -7.82 -15.43
C ASN A 46 -5.50 -9.01 -15.28
N ASN A 47 -5.13 -9.35 -14.05
CA ASN A 47 -4.15 -10.40 -13.74
C ASN A 47 -2.88 -10.25 -14.59
N ASN A 48 -2.45 -9.02 -14.77
CA ASN A 48 -1.30 -8.65 -15.59
C ASN A 48 -0.08 -8.48 -14.68
N GLN A 49 0.43 -9.60 -14.19
CA GLN A 49 1.51 -9.59 -13.23
C GLN A 49 2.83 -9.21 -13.90
N TYR A 50 3.43 -8.18 -13.36
CA TYR A 50 4.74 -7.70 -13.72
C TYR A 50 5.80 -8.53 -13.01
N VAL A 51 6.82 -8.99 -13.74
CA VAL A 51 7.89 -9.83 -13.18
C VAL A 51 9.10 -8.97 -12.84
N SER A 52 9.49 -8.98 -11.57
CA SER A 52 10.72 -8.35 -11.11
C SER A 52 11.84 -9.39 -11.01
N ASN A 53 13.04 -9.01 -11.44
CA ASN A 53 14.23 -9.86 -11.34
C ASN A 53 15.18 -9.41 -10.23
N ASP A 54 14.87 -8.32 -9.51
CA ASP A 54 15.75 -7.77 -8.50
C ASP A 54 14.98 -7.50 -7.20
N SER A 55 15.30 -8.28 -6.17
CA SER A 55 14.69 -8.15 -4.83
C SER A 55 15.59 -7.42 -3.83
N SER A 56 16.72 -6.85 -4.27
CA SER A 56 17.68 -6.19 -3.37
C SER A 56 17.08 -4.98 -2.65
N PHE A 57 16.23 -4.21 -3.33
CA PHE A 57 15.53 -3.08 -2.71
C PHE A 57 14.56 -3.50 -1.62
N LEU A 58 13.94 -4.67 -1.74
CA LEU A 58 13.01 -5.17 -0.75
C LEU A 58 13.69 -5.34 0.62
N THR A 59 14.90 -5.89 0.63
CA THR A 59 15.67 -6.06 1.88
C THR A 59 15.92 -4.71 2.55
N VAL A 60 16.36 -3.71 1.78
CA VAL A 60 16.63 -2.37 2.30
C VAL A 60 15.35 -1.72 2.84
N ILE A 61 14.28 -1.73 2.06
CA ILE A 61 13.02 -1.07 2.40
C ILE A 61 12.34 -1.75 3.60
N SER A 62 12.32 -3.08 3.63
CA SER A 62 11.71 -3.82 4.75
C SER A 62 12.46 -3.61 6.06
N THR A 63 13.76 -3.44 6.00
CA THR A 63 14.60 -3.16 7.18
C THR A 63 14.44 -1.71 7.63
N THR A 64 14.34 -0.77 6.69
CA THR A 64 14.23 0.66 6.99
C THR A 64 12.84 1.02 7.52
N TYR A 65 11.78 0.41 6.95
CA TYR A 65 10.38 0.71 7.28
C TYR A 65 9.61 -0.56 7.65
N PRO A 66 9.97 -1.21 8.77
CA PRO A 66 9.39 -2.52 9.10
C PRO A 66 7.89 -2.49 9.35
N GLU A 67 7.34 -1.42 9.94
CA GLU A 67 5.90 -1.31 10.16
C GLU A 67 5.13 -1.18 8.84
N ALA A 68 5.59 -0.29 7.96
CA ALA A 68 4.95 -0.10 6.66
C ALA A 68 5.07 -1.37 5.82
N TYR A 69 6.20 -2.06 5.89
CA TYR A 69 6.40 -3.35 5.22
C TYR A 69 5.41 -4.40 5.74
N GLY A 70 5.22 -4.47 7.06
CA GLY A 70 4.24 -5.38 7.67
C GLY A 70 2.83 -5.14 7.14
N CYS A 71 2.45 -3.87 6.99
CA CYS A 71 1.17 -3.50 6.40
C CYS A 71 1.10 -3.92 4.92
N ALA A 72 2.15 -3.67 4.14
CA ALA A 72 2.21 -4.08 2.73
C ALA A 72 2.06 -5.59 2.59
N MET A 73 2.66 -6.37 3.49
CA MET A 73 2.50 -7.83 3.50
C MET A 73 1.06 -8.26 3.79
N LYS A 74 0.36 -7.57 4.68
CA LYS A 74 -1.07 -7.82 4.94
C LYS A 74 -1.91 -7.55 3.71
N ILE A 75 -1.62 -6.48 3.00
CA ILE A 75 -2.27 -6.17 1.73
C ILE A 75 -2.01 -7.29 0.73
N GLY A 76 -0.78 -7.76 0.62
CA GLY A 76 -0.41 -8.87 -0.28
C GLY A 76 -1.17 -10.15 0.03
N GLU A 77 -1.30 -10.50 1.31
CA GLU A 77 -2.08 -11.67 1.75
C GLU A 77 -3.55 -11.54 1.35
N TYR A 78 -4.13 -10.36 1.58
CA TYR A 78 -5.52 -10.08 1.22
C TYR A 78 -5.75 -10.23 -0.29
N ILE A 79 -4.87 -9.67 -1.11
CA ILE A 79 -5.00 -9.71 -2.57
C ILE A 79 -4.81 -11.13 -3.10
N LEU A 80 -3.88 -11.88 -2.55
CA LEU A 80 -3.68 -13.29 -2.94
C LEU A 80 -4.94 -14.10 -2.66
N LYS A 81 -5.53 -13.90 -1.48
CA LYS A 81 -6.72 -14.64 -1.07
C LYS A 81 -7.96 -14.25 -1.88
N ASN A 82 -8.16 -12.98 -2.14
CA ASN A 82 -9.41 -12.46 -2.74
C ASN A 82 -9.36 -12.33 -4.25
N ASN A 83 -8.18 -12.19 -4.84
CA ASN A 83 -8.01 -11.91 -6.27
C ASN A 83 -7.11 -12.93 -6.99
N ASP A 84 -6.57 -13.90 -6.27
CA ASP A 84 -5.63 -14.89 -6.81
C ASP A 84 -4.47 -14.20 -7.56
N TYR A 85 -3.96 -13.12 -6.99
CA TYR A 85 -2.88 -12.33 -7.55
C TYR A 85 -1.74 -12.26 -6.54
N LYS A 86 -0.55 -12.70 -6.93
CA LYS A 86 0.63 -12.64 -6.06
C LYS A 86 1.32 -11.29 -6.23
N VAL A 87 1.32 -10.49 -5.17
CA VAL A 87 2.04 -9.22 -5.14
C VAL A 87 3.54 -9.52 -5.16
N ASN A 88 4.26 -8.97 -6.14
CA ASN A 88 5.69 -9.22 -6.31
C ASN A 88 6.53 -8.27 -5.46
N ASP A 89 7.86 -8.49 -5.45
CA ASP A 89 8.79 -7.74 -4.62
C ASP A 89 8.81 -6.24 -4.97
N ASP A 90 8.76 -5.88 -6.25
CA ASP A 90 8.72 -4.48 -6.66
C ASP A 90 7.45 -3.79 -6.17
N GLU A 91 6.33 -4.48 -6.27
CA GLU A 91 5.04 -3.95 -5.80
C GLU A 91 5.05 -3.78 -4.28
N LEU A 92 5.66 -4.71 -3.55
CA LEU A 92 5.82 -4.58 -2.09
C LEU A 92 6.69 -3.38 -1.72
N VAL A 93 7.76 -3.12 -2.48
CA VAL A 93 8.62 -1.95 -2.27
C VAL A 93 7.80 -0.67 -2.45
N TYR A 94 7.06 -0.54 -3.55
CA TYR A 94 6.24 0.65 -3.81
C TYR A 94 5.14 0.83 -2.77
N LEU A 95 4.44 -0.23 -2.43
CA LEU A 95 3.42 -0.18 -1.37
C LEU A 95 4.02 0.30 -0.05
N THR A 96 5.14 -0.29 0.34
CA THR A 96 5.81 0.07 1.61
C THR A 96 6.17 1.54 1.65
N MET A 97 6.75 2.06 0.57
CA MET A 97 7.16 3.47 0.50
C MET A 97 5.96 4.42 0.58
N HIS A 98 4.89 4.13 -0.16
CA HIS A 98 3.68 4.96 -0.14
C HIS A 98 2.98 4.89 1.20
N ILE A 99 2.89 3.70 1.79
CA ILE A 99 2.31 3.51 3.13
C ILE A 99 3.09 4.30 4.17
N GLN A 100 4.42 4.21 4.13
CA GLN A 100 5.29 4.94 5.07
C GLN A 100 5.01 6.45 5.03
N ARG A 101 4.87 7.02 3.85
CA ARG A 101 4.65 8.46 3.69
C ARG A 101 3.31 8.90 4.27
N VAL A 102 2.22 8.20 3.95
CA VAL A 102 0.89 8.59 4.45
C VAL A 102 0.74 8.32 5.95
N MET A 103 1.32 7.23 6.45
CA MET A 103 1.31 6.89 7.87
C MET A 103 2.06 7.93 8.69
N SER A 104 3.23 8.35 8.20
CA SER A 104 4.06 9.35 8.88
C SER A 104 3.33 10.69 8.99
N VAL A 105 2.68 11.15 7.93
CA VAL A 105 1.88 12.39 7.95
C VAL A 105 0.70 12.25 8.92
N ALA A 106 -0.03 11.14 8.87
CA ALA A 106 -1.17 10.91 9.74
C ALA A 106 -0.76 10.91 11.23
N ARG A 107 0.37 10.30 11.55
CA ARG A 107 0.89 10.27 12.93
C ARG A 107 1.33 11.65 13.40
N GLU A 108 1.93 12.46 12.54
CA GLU A 108 2.30 13.84 12.86
C GLU A 108 1.06 14.68 13.19
N LYS A 109 -0.01 14.55 12.42
CA LYS A 109 -1.28 15.24 12.68
C LYS A 109 -1.88 14.84 14.02
N MET A 110 -1.81 13.59 14.40
CA MET A 110 -2.32 13.11 15.69
C MET A 110 -1.56 13.75 16.85
N LYS A 111 -0.26 13.96 16.72
CA LYS A 111 0.57 14.63 17.74
C LYS A 111 0.19 16.10 17.92
N ILE A 112 -0.09 16.79 16.80
CA ILE A 112 -0.40 18.22 16.81
C ILE A 112 -1.76 18.49 17.46
N HIS A 113 -2.71 17.58 17.32
CA HIS A 113 -4.08 17.74 17.81
C HIS A 113 -4.34 17.09 19.18
N LYS A 114 -3.30 16.69 19.87
CA LYS A 114 -3.42 16.16 21.23
C LYS A 114 -3.54 17.27 22.28
#